data_e03f9cf2d210fa6eb98428031135685a
#
_entry.id   e03f9cf2d210fa6eb98428031135685a
#
_cell.length_a   1.000
_cell.length_b   1.000
_cell.length_c   1.000
_cell.angle_alpha   90.00
_cell.angle_beta   90.00
_cell.angle_gamma   90.00
#
_symmetry.space_group_name_H-M   'P 1'
#
loop_
_entity.id
_entity.type
_entity.pdbx_description
1 polymer ?
#
loop_
_entity_poly.entity_id
_entity_poly.type
_entity_poly.pdbx_seq_one_letter_code
_entity_poly.pdbx_strand_id
1 'polypeptide(L)'
;MPIYSFNTAFYCYFCGATEPNIPFERYADDTICHCVSKAQAENLKEVLTRRFEQCRLKLNAEKTKIVQCLTSTRKKVEGSEASFDFLGYTFQCRKSWNRKQGQCFTNFLPAISKKSVKKLHEKMKEWKLHSHLDWKLQQVAVEIESQVRGWYNYYSKFGKTEFVKVMNHLNMVLAYWVRRKYKRFHRKPIVKAFSSCNLGRTRHSFQINLKLCSHLHEFSFGCKR
;
A
#
# COMPACT_ATOMS: atom_id res chain seq x y z
N MET A 1 11.98 19.04 3.75
CA MET A 1 10.84 18.09 3.75
C MET A 1 9.72 18.67 4.58
N PRO A 2 8.47 18.60 4.12
CA PRO A 2 7.32 19.15 4.84
C PRO A 2 7.16 18.50 6.21
N ILE A 3 6.75 19.29 7.19
CA ILE A 3 6.63 18.85 8.60
C ILE A 3 5.23 18.35 8.88
N TYR A 4 4.24 18.85 8.13
CA TYR A 4 2.83 18.53 8.27
C TYR A 4 2.21 18.25 6.91
N SER A 5 1.31 17.30 6.86
CA SER A 5 0.50 16.98 5.69
C SER A 5 -0.98 17.12 6.05
N PHE A 6 -1.71 17.75 5.17
CA PHE A 6 -3.13 18.02 5.33
C PHE A 6 -3.89 17.25 4.25
N ASN A 7 -4.77 16.36 4.65
CA ASN A 7 -5.61 15.60 3.71
C ASN A 7 -7.01 16.22 3.66
N THR A 8 -7.34 16.80 2.53
CA THR A 8 -8.65 17.42 2.31
C THR A 8 -9.16 17.08 0.92
N ALA A 9 -10.39 16.60 0.87
CA ALA A 9 -11.11 16.48 -0.37
C ALA A 9 -11.51 17.87 -0.84
N PHE A 10 -10.80 18.53 -1.77
CA PHE A 10 -11.42 19.48 -2.69
C PHE A 10 -10.47 20.22 -3.66
N TYR A 11 -11.08 20.85 -4.63
CA TYR A 11 -10.60 21.67 -5.74
C TYR A 11 -9.72 22.83 -5.26
N CYS A 12 -8.41 22.76 -5.47
CA CYS A 12 -7.51 23.85 -5.14
C CYS A 12 -7.37 24.85 -6.30
N TYR A 13 -8.44 25.52 -6.65
CA TYR A 13 -8.35 26.78 -7.40
C TYR A 13 -7.72 27.91 -6.57
N PHE A 14 -7.39 27.63 -5.31
CA PHE A 14 -7.21 28.62 -4.26
C PHE A 14 -5.85 28.69 -3.59
N CYS A 15 -5.05 27.62 -3.63
CA CYS A 15 -3.71 27.71 -3.01
C CYS A 15 -2.79 28.73 -3.69
N GLY A 16 -3.08 29.08 -4.96
CA GLY A 16 -2.33 30.09 -5.69
C GLY A 16 -2.59 31.53 -5.27
N ALA A 17 -3.73 31.81 -4.62
CA ALA A 17 -4.15 33.19 -4.33
C ALA A 17 -3.86 33.65 -2.90
N THR A 18 -3.85 32.73 -1.91
CA THR A 18 -3.66 33.08 -0.48
C THR A 18 -2.31 32.66 0.08
N GLU A 19 -1.77 31.52 -0.41
CA GLU A 19 -0.48 30.99 0.02
C GLU A 19 0.22 30.31 -1.19
N PRO A 20 0.80 31.09 -2.11
CA PRO A 20 1.32 30.58 -3.41
C PRO A 20 2.49 29.60 -3.26
N ASN A 21 3.07 29.48 -2.08
CA ASN A 21 4.26 28.65 -1.82
C ASN A 21 3.98 27.32 -1.08
N ILE A 22 2.71 26.95 -0.85
CA ILE A 22 2.39 25.67 -0.21
C ILE A 22 2.28 24.59 -1.28
N PRO A 23 3.22 23.62 -1.34
CA PRO A 23 3.11 22.49 -2.25
C PRO A 23 1.91 21.63 -1.89
N PHE A 24 1.21 21.14 -2.90
CA PHE A 24 0.07 20.26 -2.70
C PHE A 24 -0.02 19.18 -3.79
N GLU A 25 -0.64 18.06 -3.43
CA GLU A 25 -0.96 16.95 -4.33
C GLU A 25 -2.46 16.76 -4.33
N ARG A 26 -3.04 16.60 -5.52
CA ARG A 26 -4.48 16.41 -5.66
C ARG A 26 -4.83 15.22 -6.55
N TYR A 27 -5.79 14.45 -6.14
CA TYR A 27 -6.41 13.40 -6.94
C TYR A 27 -7.93 13.43 -6.74
N ALA A 28 -8.68 13.82 -7.78
CA ALA A 28 -10.11 14.05 -7.73
C ALA A 28 -10.51 15.00 -6.58
N ASP A 29 -11.21 14.49 -5.57
CA ASP A 29 -11.65 15.17 -4.37
C ASP A 29 -10.66 15.09 -3.20
N ASP A 30 -9.67 14.19 -3.26
CA ASP A 30 -8.64 14.05 -2.23
C ASP A 30 -7.46 15.01 -2.51
N THR A 31 -7.05 15.78 -1.48
CA THR A 31 -5.93 16.74 -1.57
C THR A 31 -5.01 16.60 -0.36
N ILE A 32 -3.70 16.67 -0.58
CA ILE A 32 -2.68 16.73 0.47
C ILE A 32 -1.92 18.04 0.31
N CYS A 33 -1.87 18.86 1.35
CA CYS A 33 -1.07 20.08 1.40
C CYS A 33 0.13 19.88 2.32
N HIS A 34 1.31 20.37 1.91
CA HIS A 34 2.56 20.19 2.62
C HIS A 34 2.95 21.48 3.35
N CYS A 35 2.69 21.53 4.66
CA CYS A 35 2.99 22.69 5.50
C CYS A 35 4.31 22.54 6.26
N VAL A 36 5.00 23.64 6.49
CA VAL A 36 6.28 23.68 7.22
C VAL A 36 6.06 23.64 8.72
N SER A 37 4.97 24.22 9.23
CA SER A 37 4.64 24.28 10.65
C SER A 37 3.19 23.89 10.92
N LYS A 38 2.89 23.54 12.18
CA LYS A 38 1.53 23.26 12.63
C LYS A 38 0.64 24.49 12.50
N ALA A 39 1.16 25.66 12.91
CA ALA A 39 0.42 26.92 12.78
C ALA A 39 0.04 27.25 11.33
N GLN A 40 0.95 27.01 10.37
CA GLN A 40 0.65 27.16 8.95
C GLN A 40 -0.47 26.21 8.50
N ALA A 41 -0.45 24.95 8.95
CA ALA A 41 -1.48 23.97 8.62
C ALA A 41 -2.84 24.33 9.21
N GLU A 42 -2.88 24.85 10.44
CA GLU A 42 -4.10 25.32 11.10
C GLU A 42 -4.67 26.55 10.38
N ASN A 43 -3.84 27.55 10.08
CA ASN A 43 -4.25 28.72 9.31
C ASN A 43 -4.80 28.34 7.92
N LEU A 44 -4.09 27.46 7.20
CA LEU A 44 -4.55 26.96 5.92
C LEU A 44 -5.92 26.29 6.03
N LYS A 45 -6.13 25.48 7.07
CA LYS A 45 -7.43 24.83 7.32
C LYS A 45 -8.55 25.85 7.52
N GLU A 46 -8.30 26.93 8.28
CA GLU A 46 -9.28 28.00 8.50
C GLU A 46 -9.61 28.74 7.21
N VAL A 47 -8.58 29.13 6.44
CA VAL A 47 -8.73 29.79 5.14
C VAL A 47 -9.55 28.93 4.19
N LEU A 48 -9.25 27.65 4.09
CA LEU A 48 -10.01 26.69 3.25
C LEU A 48 -11.45 26.55 3.73
N THR A 49 -11.68 26.45 5.05
CA THR A 49 -13.03 26.33 5.62
C THR A 49 -13.88 27.55 5.23
N ARG A 50 -13.36 28.75 5.46
CA ARG A 50 -14.04 30.02 5.11
C ARG A 50 -14.34 30.09 3.61
N ARG A 51 -13.41 29.64 2.77
CA ARG A 51 -13.61 29.67 1.33
C ARG A 51 -14.66 28.69 0.86
N PHE A 52 -14.67 27.47 1.41
CA PHE A 52 -15.71 26.49 1.09
C PHE A 52 -17.10 26.97 1.50
N GLU A 53 -17.23 27.61 2.66
CA GLU A 53 -18.48 28.21 3.10
C GLU A 53 -18.98 29.29 2.12
N GLN A 54 -18.08 30.14 1.61
CA GLN A 54 -18.42 31.11 0.56
C GLN A 54 -18.93 30.44 -0.72
N CYS A 55 -18.43 29.25 -1.04
CA CYS A 55 -18.86 28.45 -2.18
C CYS A 55 -20.07 27.54 -1.86
N ARG A 56 -20.69 27.68 -0.68
CA ARG A 56 -21.77 26.82 -0.16
C ARG A 56 -21.37 25.34 -0.05
N LEU A 57 -20.11 25.07 0.22
CA LEU A 57 -19.54 23.76 0.44
C LEU A 57 -19.08 23.62 1.87
N LYS A 58 -18.97 22.36 2.37
CA LYS A 58 -18.45 22.09 3.71
C LYS A 58 -17.28 21.15 3.64
N LEU A 59 -16.21 21.46 4.39
CA LEU A 59 -15.14 20.52 4.65
C LEU A 59 -15.65 19.37 5.52
N ASN A 60 -15.32 18.14 5.15
CA ASN A 60 -15.62 16.99 5.99
C ASN A 60 -14.64 16.96 7.17
N ALA A 61 -15.11 17.31 8.36
CA ALA A 61 -14.29 17.41 9.58
C ALA A 61 -13.63 16.06 9.97
N GLU A 62 -14.29 14.93 9.71
CA GLU A 62 -13.77 13.61 10.05
C GLU A 62 -12.64 13.17 9.11
N LYS A 63 -12.70 13.60 7.84
CA LYS A 63 -11.68 13.28 6.83
C LYS A 63 -10.55 14.30 6.77
N THR A 64 -10.78 15.53 7.24
CA THR A 64 -9.82 16.62 7.19
C THR A 64 -8.93 16.60 8.42
N LYS A 65 -7.67 16.17 8.25
CA LYS A 65 -6.74 15.92 9.36
C LYS A 65 -5.41 16.60 9.14
N ILE A 66 -4.84 17.15 10.23
CA ILE A 66 -3.47 17.64 10.25
C ILE A 66 -2.59 16.53 10.82
N VAL A 67 -1.63 16.08 10.03
CA VAL A 67 -0.78 14.93 10.36
C VAL A 67 0.69 15.36 10.45
N GLN A 68 1.33 15.00 11.55
CA GLN A 68 2.75 15.26 11.75
C GLN A 68 3.60 14.20 11.02
N CYS A 69 4.41 14.65 10.05
CA CYS A 69 5.36 13.79 9.34
C CYS A 69 6.60 13.53 10.20
N LEU A 70 6.61 12.41 10.92
CA LEU A 70 7.70 12.02 11.81
C LEU A 70 8.89 11.45 11.04
N THR A 71 10.09 11.79 11.49
CA THR A 71 11.37 11.24 11.02
C THR A 71 12.22 10.84 12.23
N SER A 72 13.39 10.24 12.00
CA SER A 72 14.33 9.88 13.09
C SER A 72 14.74 11.05 13.98
N THR A 73 14.69 12.27 13.46
CA THR A 73 15.11 13.49 14.16
C THR A 73 13.97 14.23 14.84
N ARG A 74 12.72 13.84 14.59
CA ARG A 74 11.53 14.56 15.10
C ARG A 74 10.76 13.73 16.09
N LYS A 75 10.58 14.27 17.30
CA LYS A 75 9.74 13.66 18.33
C LYS A 75 8.26 13.87 18.00
N LYS A 76 7.43 12.90 18.37
CA LYS A 76 5.98 13.01 18.28
C LYS A 76 5.48 14.05 19.29
N VAL A 77 4.68 15.00 18.81
CA VAL A 77 3.95 15.91 19.69
C VAL A 77 2.73 15.18 20.23
N GLU A 78 2.48 15.31 21.51
CA GLU A 78 1.34 14.68 22.16
C GLU A 78 0.00 15.16 21.54
N GLY A 79 -0.92 14.23 21.30
CA GLY A 79 -2.19 14.54 20.63
C GLY A 79 -2.12 14.69 19.10
N SER A 80 -0.93 14.61 18.45
CA SER A 80 -0.83 14.69 17.00
C SER A 80 -1.09 13.35 16.31
N GLU A 81 -1.85 13.36 15.21
CA GLU A 81 -1.94 12.19 14.31
C GLU A 81 -0.61 11.99 13.59
N ALA A 82 -0.21 10.73 13.44
CA ALA A 82 1.09 10.36 12.86
C ALA A 82 0.96 9.51 11.59
N SER A 83 -0.24 9.40 11.02
CA SER A 83 -0.49 8.65 9.80
C SER A 83 -1.77 9.09 9.11
N PHE A 84 -1.82 8.92 7.79
CA PHE A 84 -3.04 9.11 6.98
C PHE A 84 -3.06 8.14 5.81
N ASP A 85 -4.26 7.86 5.30
CA ASP A 85 -4.48 7.06 4.09
C ASP A 85 -4.70 7.99 2.90
N PHE A 86 -4.03 7.70 1.77
CA PHE A 86 -4.21 8.39 0.50
C PHE A 86 -4.00 7.43 -0.67
N LEU A 87 -4.94 7.40 -1.61
CA LEU A 87 -4.89 6.53 -2.80
C LEU A 87 -4.57 5.06 -2.50
N GLY A 88 -5.15 4.51 -1.44
CA GLY A 88 -4.92 3.11 -1.07
C GLY A 88 -3.60 2.82 -0.36
N TYR A 89 -2.81 3.84 -0.07
CA TYR A 89 -1.60 3.76 0.73
C TYR A 89 -1.80 4.42 2.09
N THR A 90 -1.17 3.87 3.12
CA THR A 90 -1.00 4.52 4.43
C THR A 90 0.37 5.15 4.50
N PHE A 91 0.40 6.47 4.71
CA PHE A 91 1.61 7.25 4.97
C PHE A 91 1.84 7.30 6.48
N GLN A 92 2.98 6.81 6.93
CA GLN A 92 3.38 6.81 8.34
C GLN A 92 4.89 6.67 8.50
N CYS A 93 5.35 6.91 9.71
CA CYS A 93 6.74 6.70 10.09
C CYS A 93 7.11 5.21 9.98
N ARG A 94 8.15 4.89 9.19
CA ARG A 94 8.63 3.52 8.95
C ARG A 94 10.13 3.45 9.04
N LYS A 95 10.65 2.35 9.57
CA LYS A 95 12.07 2.03 9.52
C LYS A 95 12.47 1.68 8.08
N SER A 96 13.55 2.25 7.60
CA SER A 96 14.13 2.01 6.30
C SER A 96 15.63 1.75 6.43
N TRP A 97 16.18 0.94 5.53
CA TRP A 97 17.59 0.58 5.53
C TRP A 97 18.32 1.33 4.42
N ASN A 98 19.34 2.10 4.78
CA ASN A 98 20.24 2.71 3.80
C ASN A 98 21.38 1.73 3.47
N ARG A 99 21.32 1.14 2.28
CA ARG A 99 22.31 0.16 1.84
C ARG A 99 23.72 0.75 1.70
N LYS A 100 23.84 2.03 1.31
CA LYS A 100 25.15 2.69 1.12
C LYS A 100 25.86 2.96 2.44
N GLN A 101 25.12 3.26 3.47
CA GLN A 101 25.64 3.65 4.79
C GLN A 101 25.55 2.52 5.83
N GLY A 102 24.88 1.41 5.51
CA GLY A 102 24.68 0.29 6.43
C GLY A 102 23.85 0.66 7.69
N GLN A 103 23.02 1.70 7.63
CA GLN A 103 22.30 2.24 8.78
C GLN A 103 20.79 2.17 8.62
N CYS A 104 20.10 1.88 9.72
CA CYS A 104 18.65 2.04 9.83
C CYS A 104 18.29 3.50 10.09
N PHE A 105 17.38 4.03 9.33
CA PHE A 105 16.80 5.35 9.59
C PHE A 105 15.27 5.26 9.53
N THR A 106 14.63 6.23 10.16
CA THR A 106 13.18 6.31 10.18
C THR A 106 12.73 7.47 9.30
N ASN A 107 11.82 7.19 8.38
CA ASN A 107 11.28 8.21 7.49
C ASN A 107 9.76 8.04 7.35
N PHE A 108 9.08 9.10 6.89
CA PHE A 108 7.66 9.09 6.62
C PHE A 108 7.43 8.55 5.22
N LEU A 109 6.96 7.30 5.12
CA LEU A 109 6.91 6.54 3.87
C LEU A 109 5.54 5.90 3.64
N PRO A 110 5.09 5.82 2.37
CA PRO A 110 3.89 5.10 2.00
C PRO A 110 4.08 3.58 2.02
N ALA A 111 3.03 2.86 2.34
CA ALA A 111 2.88 1.43 2.07
C ALA A 111 1.40 1.11 1.91
N ILE A 112 1.07 -0.05 1.34
CA ILE A 112 -0.32 -0.49 1.14
C ILE A 112 -1.14 -0.33 2.43
N SER A 113 -2.33 0.27 2.32
CA SER A 113 -3.20 0.50 3.47
C SER A 113 -3.86 -0.79 3.94
N LYS A 114 -4.20 -0.86 5.24
CA LYS A 114 -4.95 -1.99 5.80
C LYS A 114 -6.29 -2.21 5.08
N LYS A 115 -6.96 -1.12 4.68
CA LYS A 115 -8.21 -1.17 3.90
C LYS A 115 -7.99 -1.81 2.54
N SER A 116 -6.91 -1.42 1.84
CA SER A 116 -6.54 -2.02 0.55
C SER A 116 -6.18 -3.49 0.69
N VAL A 117 -5.39 -3.87 1.70
CA VAL A 117 -5.07 -5.27 1.99
C VAL A 117 -6.35 -6.10 2.17
N LYS A 118 -7.31 -5.59 2.97
CA LYS A 118 -8.59 -6.25 3.18
C LYS A 118 -9.35 -6.45 1.86
N LYS A 119 -9.45 -5.41 1.03
CA LYS A 119 -10.08 -5.49 -0.30
C LYS A 119 -9.41 -6.52 -1.20
N LEU A 120 -8.07 -6.60 -1.20
CA LEU A 120 -7.35 -7.60 -2.00
C LEU A 120 -7.62 -9.03 -1.50
N HIS A 121 -7.67 -9.23 -0.18
CA HIS A 121 -8.02 -10.53 0.39
C HIS A 121 -9.48 -10.94 0.09
N GLU A 122 -10.42 -10.00 0.13
CA GLU A 122 -11.81 -10.22 -0.25
C GLU A 122 -11.89 -10.61 -1.73
N LYS A 123 -11.16 -9.90 -2.60
CA LYS A 123 -11.09 -10.23 -4.03
C LYS A 123 -10.52 -11.63 -4.29
N MET A 124 -9.48 -12.03 -3.54
CA MET A 124 -8.95 -13.41 -3.62
C MET A 124 -9.99 -14.46 -3.19
N LYS A 125 -10.86 -14.15 -2.22
CA LYS A 125 -11.97 -15.04 -1.81
C LYS A 125 -13.05 -15.16 -2.89
N GLU A 126 -13.33 -14.06 -3.60
CA GLU A 126 -14.33 -14.04 -4.70
C GLU A 126 -13.97 -14.99 -5.84
N TRP A 127 -12.69 -15.28 -6.08
CA TRP A 127 -12.29 -16.27 -7.09
C TRP A 127 -12.78 -17.68 -6.80
N LYS A 128 -13.19 -17.98 -5.56
CA LYS A 128 -13.75 -19.29 -5.14
C LYS A 128 -12.97 -20.48 -5.67
N LEU A 129 -11.64 -20.40 -5.70
CA LEU A 129 -10.77 -21.44 -6.28
C LEU A 129 -11.05 -22.84 -5.73
N HIS A 130 -11.56 -22.93 -4.50
CA HIS A 130 -11.95 -24.20 -3.88
C HIS A 130 -13.10 -24.91 -4.62
N SER A 131 -13.91 -24.20 -5.40
CA SER A 131 -15.00 -24.75 -6.21
C SER A 131 -14.55 -25.19 -7.60
N HIS A 132 -13.38 -24.70 -8.07
CA HIS A 132 -12.85 -24.96 -9.41
C HIS A 132 -11.70 -25.98 -9.37
N LEU A 133 -11.98 -27.18 -8.83
CA LEU A 133 -11.00 -28.27 -8.78
C LEU A 133 -10.83 -28.99 -10.12
N ASP A 134 -11.75 -28.80 -11.04
CA ASP A 134 -11.71 -29.24 -12.44
C ASP A 134 -10.69 -28.45 -13.27
N TRP A 135 -10.45 -27.17 -12.95
CA TRP A 135 -9.57 -26.30 -13.71
C TRP A 135 -8.13 -26.79 -13.71
N LYS A 136 -7.45 -26.65 -14.86
CA LYS A 136 -6.01 -26.82 -14.94
C LYS A 136 -5.31 -25.59 -14.32
N LEU A 137 -4.06 -25.77 -13.86
CA LEU A 137 -3.29 -24.69 -13.27
C LEU A 137 -3.12 -23.48 -14.22
N GLN A 138 -3.02 -23.75 -15.53
CA GLN A 138 -2.95 -22.69 -16.54
C GLN A 138 -4.23 -21.86 -16.61
N GLN A 139 -5.39 -22.48 -16.47
CA GLN A 139 -6.68 -21.78 -16.46
C GLN A 139 -6.79 -20.86 -15.24
N VAL A 140 -6.42 -21.36 -14.05
CA VAL A 140 -6.34 -20.51 -12.84
C VAL A 140 -5.37 -19.34 -13.04
N ALA A 141 -4.21 -19.61 -13.64
CA ALA A 141 -3.22 -18.56 -13.87
C ALA A 141 -3.75 -17.45 -14.80
N VAL A 142 -4.38 -17.83 -15.91
CA VAL A 142 -4.95 -16.87 -16.87
C VAL A 142 -6.04 -16.02 -16.21
N GLU A 143 -6.91 -16.63 -15.41
CA GLU A 143 -8.03 -15.94 -14.75
C GLU A 143 -7.56 -14.85 -13.78
N ILE A 144 -6.53 -15.14 -12.99
CA ILE A 144 -6.07 -14.20 -11.94
C ILE A 144 -4.96 -13.26 -12.41
N GLU A 145 -4.28 -13.55 -13.53
CA GLU A 145 -3.05 -12.85 -13.94
C GLU A 145 -3.25 -11.35 -14.11
N SER A 146 -4.31 -10.94 -14.80
CA SER A 146 -4.59 -9.52 -15.07
C SER A 146 -4.75 -8.71 -13.79
N GLN A 147 -5.48 -9.26 -12.82
CA GLN A 147 -5.73 -8.62 -11.53
C GLN A 147 -4.45 -8.57 -10.69
N VAL A 148 -3.72 -9.69 -10.58
CA VAL A 148 -2.48 -9.77 -9.81
C VAL A 148 -1.41 -8.86 -10.38
N ARG A 149 -1.29 -8.78 -11.72
CA ARG A 149 -0.39 -7.85 -12.42
C ARG A 149 -0.75 -6.39 -12.13
N GLY A 150 -2.04 -6.04 -12.16
CA GLY A 150 -2.52 -4.71 -11.78
C GLY A 150 -2.15 -4.35 -10.34
N TRP A 151 -2.38 -5.27 -9.38
CA TRP A 151 -2.00 -5.06 -7.97
C TRP A 151 -0.50 -4.88 -7.81
N TYR A 152 0.30 -5.70 -8.51
CA TYR A 152 1.75 -5.59 -8.47
C TYR A 152 2.22 -4.25 -9.02
N ASN A 153 1.77 -3.86 -10.19
CA ASN A 153 2.17 -2.61 -10.84
C ASN A 153 1.82 -1.39 -9.99
N TYR A 154 0.72 -1.46 -9.24
CA TYR A 154 0.28 -0.39 -8.37
C TYR A 154 0.99 -0.40 -7.02
N TYR A 155 0.91 -1.49 -6.25
CA TYR A 155 1.34 -1.54 -4.85
C TYR A 155 2.82 -1.89 -4.64
N SER A 156 3.54 -2.40 -5.64
CA SER A 156 4.97 -2.72 -5.47
C SER A 156 5.89 -1.51 -5.53
N LYS A 157 5.39 -0.35 -5.96
CA LYS A 157 6.20 0.87 -6.09
C LYS A 157 6.67 1.40 -4.73
N PHE A 158 5.82 1.29 -3.71
CA PHE A 158 6.10 1.80 -2.38
C PHE A 158 5.84 0.73 -1.31
N GLY A 159 6.67 0.72 -0.24
CA GLY A 159 6.46 -0.18 0.90
C GLY A 159 6.41 -1.65 0.52
N LYS A 160 7.33 -2.12 -0.33
CA LYS A 160 7.37 -3.49 -0.87
C LYS A 160 7.20 -4.57 0.20
N THR A 161 7.77 -4.40 1.38
CA THR A 161 7.70 -5.36 2.49
C THR A 161 6.26 -5.67 2.91
N GLU A 162 5.40 -4.65 2.96
CA GLU A 162 3.99 -4.85 3.32
C GLU A 162 3.21 -5.51 2.18
N PHE A 163 3.51 -5.17 0.94
CA PHE A 163 2.89 -5.80 -0.22
C PHE A 163 3.29 -7.27 -0.38
N VAL A 164 4.53 -7.64 -0.02
CA VAL A 164 4.98 -9.06 0.01
C VAL A 164 4.08 -9.92 0.90
N LYS A 165 3.60 -9.38 2.03
CA LYS A 165 2.69 -10.12 2.91
C LYS A 165 1.39 -10.50 2.19
N VAL A 166 0.88 -9.61 1.33
CA VAL A 166 -0.31 -9.88 0.50
C VAL A 166 -0.02 -10.95 -0.55
N MET A 167 1.15 -10.88 -1.20
CA MET A 167 1.57 -11.89 -2.17
C MET A 167 1.80 -13.25 -1.51
N ASN A 168 2.34 -13.30 -0.31
CA ASN A 168 2.46 -14.54 0.46
C ASN A 168 1.09 -15.14 0.79
N HIS A 169 0.09 -14.31 1.10
CA HIS A 169 -1.28 -14.81 1.27
C HIS A 169 -1.85 -15.40 -0.02
N LEU A 170 -1.63 -14.74 -1.17
CA LEU A 170 -2.00 -15.31 -2.48
C LEU A 170 -1.35 -16.67 -2.72
N ASN A 171 -0.04 -16.77 -2.43
CA ASN A 171 0.68 -18.04 -2.56
C ASN A 171 0.09 -19.14 -1.67
N MET A 172 -0.34 -18.81 -0.46
CA MET A 172 -1.02 -19.73 0.44
C MET A 172 -2.37 -20.21 -0.13
N VAL A 173 -3.17 -19.30 -0.66
CA VAL A 173 -4.45 -19.63 -1.31
C VAL A 173 -4.26 -20.61 -2.48
N LEU A 174 -3.28 -20.34 -3.34
CA LEU A 174 -2.93 -21.20 -4.46
C LEU A 174 -2.37 -22.56 -4.00
N ALA A 175 -1.53 -22.58 -2.97
CA ALA A 175 -0.98 -23.81 -2.43
C ALA A 175 -2.06 -24.71 -1.80
N TYR A 176 -3.05 -24.14 -1.13
CA TYR A 176 -4.22 -24.88 -0.62
C TYR A 176 -5.03 -25.48 -1.76
N TRP A 177 -5.27 -24.71 -2.83
CA TRP A 177 -5.97 -25.22 -4.02
C TRP A 177 -5.22 -26.39 -4.66
N VAL A 178 -3.90 -26.27 -4.87
CA VAL A 178 -3.05 -27.35 -5.41
C VAL A 178 -3.11 -28.61 -4.55
N ARG A 179 -3.02 -28.49 -3.23
CA ARG A 179 -3.12 -29.63 -2.32
C ARG A 179 -4.47 -30.32 -2.40
N ARG A 180 -5.54 -29.55 -2.52
CA ARG A 180 -6.89 -30.10 -2.62
C ARG A 180 -7.12 -30.81 -3.96
N LYS A 181 -6.57 -30.27 -5.05
CA LYS A 181 -6.68 -30.85 -6.38
C LYS A 181 -5.86 -32.13 -6.55
N TYR A 182 -4.61 -32.13 -6.11
CA TYR A 182 -3.68 -33.23 -6.38
C TYR A 182 -3.42 -34.06 -5.12
N LYS A 183 -3.99 -35.27 -5.05
CA LYS A 183 -3.86 -36.21 -3.91
C LYS A 183 -2.41 -36.45 -3.48
N ARG A 184 -1.44 -36.49 -4.43
CA ARG A 184 -0.01 -36.69 -4.16
C ARG A 184 0.63 -35.62 -3.25
N PHE A 185 -0.01 -34.43 -3.13
CA PHE A 185 0.48 -33.33 -2.31
C PHE A 185 -0.24 -33.22 -0.96
N HIS A 186 -1.25 -34.04 -0.71
CA HIS A 186 -2.10 -33.94 0.48
C HIS A 186 -1.32 -34.04 1.81
N ARG A 187 -0.31 -34.91 1.84
CA ARG A 187 0.56 -35.14 3.02
C ARG A 187 1.84 -34.29 3.02
N LYS A 188 2.11 -33.51 1.96
CA LYS A 188 3.34 -32.70 1.87
C LYS A 188 3.13 -31.32 2.52
N PRO A 189 4.17 -30.74 3.15
CA PRO A 189 4.11 -29.34 3.58
C PRO A 189 3.71 -28.42 2.43
N ILE A 190 2.92 -27.39 2.73
CA ILE A 190 2.34 -26.49 1.74
C ILE A 190 3.40 -25.89 0.79
N VAL A 191 4.55 -25.48 1.33
CA VAL A 191 5.65 -24.90 0.55
C VAL A 191 6.23 -25.93 -0.43
N LYS A 192 6.43 -27.20 0.01
CA LYS A 192 6.94 -28.27 -0.85
C LYS A 192 5.92 -28.71 -1.90
N ALA A 193 4.61 -28.68 -1.58
CA ALA A 193 3.56 -28.97 -2.55
C ALA A 193 3.56 -27.97 -3.70
N PHE A 194 3.73 -26.68 -3.38
CA PHE A 194 3.75 -25.60 -4.34
C PHE A 194 5.01 -25.64 -5.23
N SER A 195 6.19 -25.81 -4.65
CA SER A 195 7.46 -25.90 -5.40
C SER A 195 7.58 -27.16 -6.27
N SER A 196 6.96 -28.28 -5.84
CA SER A 196 6.96 -29.55 -6.59
C SER A 196 5.97 -29.59 -7.76
N CYS A 197 5.09 -28.63 -7.90
CA CYS A 197 4.15 -28.54 -9.03
C CYS A 197 4.82 -28.15 -10.36
N ASN A 198 6.14 -28.23 -10.47
CA ASN A 198 6.94 -28.04 -11.70
C ASN A 198 6.38 -26.92 -12.61
N LEU A 199 6.19 -25.73 -12.01
CA LEU A 199 5.75 -24.52 -12.69
C LEU A 199 6.80 -24.01 -13.71
N GLY A 200 7.90 -24.72 -13.86
CA GLY A 200 9.02 -24.38 -14.70
C GLY A 200 8.83 -24.52 -16.22
N ARG A 201 7.67 -25.02 -16.70
CA ARG A 201 7.43 -25.17 -18.14
C ARG A 201 6.40 -24.21 -18.74
N THR A 202 5.63 -23.50 -17.93
CA THR A 202 4.74 -22.43 -18.43
C THR A 202 5.42 -21.09 -18.22
N ARG A 203 6.22 -20.71 -19.20
CA ARG A 203 7.26 -19.66 -19.13
C ARG A 203 6.79 -18.23 -18.85
N HIS A 204 5.52 -17.88 -18.77
CA HIS A 204 5.14 -16.47 -18.69
C HIS A 204 4.21 -16.07 -17.53
N SER A 205 3.20 -16.83 -17.15
CA SER A 205 2.18 -16.31 -16.24
C SER A 205 2.43 -16.57 -14.74
N PHE A 206 2.97 -17.72 -14.39
CA PHE A 206 3.24 -18.06 -12.98
C PHE A 206 4.65 -17.68 -12.49
N GLN A 207 5.61 -17.47 -13.39
CA GLN A 207 6.92 -16.90 -13.07
C GLN A 207 6.81 -15.46 -12.56
N ILE A 208 5.74 -14.76 -12.85
CA ILE A 208 5.51 -13.42 -12.29
C ILE A 208 5.41 -13.52 -10.76
N ASN A 209 4.63 -14.45 -10.22
CA ASN A 209 4.51 -14.61 -8.76
C ASN A 209 5.76 -15.20 -8.10
N LEU A 210 6.45 -16.16 -8.71
CA LEU A 210 7.68 -16.76 -8.17
C LEU A 210 8.90 -15.86 -8.34
N LYS A 211 9.07 -15.20 -9.49
CA LYS A 211 10.12 -14.17 -9.66
C LYS A 211 9.85 -12.92 -8.82
N LEU A 212 8.59 -12.56 -8.63
CA LEU A 212 8.18 -11.49 -7.73
C LEU A 212 8.47 -11.84 -6.27
N CYS A 213 8.18 -13.07 -5.81
CA CYS A 213 8.54 -13.53 -4.47
C CYS A 213 10.05 -13.69 -4.28
N SER A 214 10.81 -14.24 -5.23
CA SER A 214 12.26 -14.40 -5.09
C SER A 214 13.00 -13.06 -5.09
N HIS A 215 12.64 -12.13 -5.97
CA HIS A 215 13.22 -10.76 -5.94
C HIS A 215 12.85 -9.98 -4.68
N LEU A 216 11.75 -10.31 -4.02
CA LEU A 216 11.30 -9.66 -2.79
C LEU A 216 11.87 -10.35 -1.54
N HIS A 217 12.25 -11.64 -1.62
CA HIS A 217 12.89 -12.37 -0.52
C HIS A 217 14.33 -11.88 -0.26
N GLU A 218 15.05 -11.45 -1.28
CA GLU A 218 16.39 -10.86 -1.12
C GLU A 218 16.36 -9.52 -0.34
N PHE A 219 15.22 -8.84 -0.29
CA PHE A 219 15.05 -7.58 0.43
C PHE A 219 14.61 -7.72 1.90
N SER A 220 14.16 -8.91 2.33
CA SER A 220 13.61 -9.12 3.68
C SER A 220 14.65 -9.48 4.75
N PHE A 221 15.88 -9.84 4.41
CA PHE A 221 16.88 -10.33 5.35
C PHE A 221 17.81 -9.27 5.96
N GLY A 222 17.58 -7.98 5.72
CA GLY A 222 18.48 -6.91 6.17
C GLY A 222 18.20 -6.32 7.56
N CYS A 223 17.16 -6.75 8.28
CA CYS A 223 16.85 -6.18 9.59
C CYS A 223 16.53 -7.28 10.63
N LYS A 224 17.51 -8.11 10.97
CA LYS A 224 17.50 -8.89 12.21
C LYS A 224 18.27 -8.10 13.27
N ARG A 225 17.51 -7.67 14.31
CA ARG A 225 17.89 -7.08 15.62
C ARG A 225 18.66 -5.78 15.60
#